data_6572efd9ae0b4158ac6cbac87ba8fedb
#
_entry.id   6572efd9ae0b4158ac6cbac87ba8fedb
#
_cell.length_a   1.000
_cell.length_b   1.000
_cell.length_c   1.000
_cell.angle_alpha   90.00
_cell.angle_beta   90.00
_cell.angle_gamma   90.00
#
_symmetry.space_group_name_H-M   'P 1'
#
loop_
_entity.id
_entity.type
_entity.pdbx_description
1 polymer ?
#
loop_
_entity_poly.entity_id
_entity_poly.type
_entity_poly.pdbx_seq_one_letter_code
_entity_poly.pdbx_strand_id
1 'polypeptide(L)'
;MINFNGLRGSGKTVKLVKTAELDYKLGNRPVILTIRKDMEEIYRNAGLPNEISVITYNDYLKNPSDYMNADIFIDEAEIFLQRVCFRNGGNVAAITTEKENLEELRRSDWDKNYKESE
;
A
#
# COMPACT_ATOMS: atom_id res chain seq x y z
N MET A 1 4.53 8.35 -7.06
CA MET A 1 4.05 7.68 -5.84
C MET A 1 4.00 8.66 -4.68
N ILE A 2 2.94 8.62 -3.91
CA ILE A 2 2.77 9.47 -2.72
C ILE A 2 3.11 8.66 -1.48
N ASN A 3 3.89 9.25 -0.58
CA ASN A 3 4.20 8.63 0.71
C ASN A 3 3.59 9.47 1.84
N PHE A 4 2.53 8.96 2.47
CA PHE A 4 1.95 9.56 3.65
C PHE A 4 2.70 9.05 4.87
N ASN A 5 3.71 9.79 5.31
CA ASN A 5 4.55 9.39 6.42
C ASN A 5 4.14 10.08 7.72
N GLY A 6 4.57 9.50 8.84
CA GLY A 6 4.28 10.02 10.15
C GLY A 6 4.15 8.93 11.17
N LEU A 7 4.13 9.32 12.43
CA LEU A 7 3.93 8.38 13.53
C LEU A 7 2.48 7.92 13.59
N ARG A 8 2.26 6.84 14.34
CA ARG A 8 0.93 6.31 14.59
C ARG A 8 0.01 7.42 15.11
N GLY A 9 -1.21 7.50 14.61
CA GLY A 9 -2.16 8.54 15.00
C GLY A 9 -2.03 9.86 14.26
N SER A 10 -1.18 9.95 13.25
CA SER A 10 -0.98 11.18 12.47
C SER A 10 -2.03 11.39 11.37
N GLY A 11 -3.01 10.48 11.24
CA GLY A 11 -4.04 10.57 10.21
C GLY A 11 -3.62 10.06 8.83
N LYS A 12 -2.50 9.36 8.73
CA LYS A 12 -2.00 8.87 7.45
C LYS A 12 -2.95 7.87 6.78
N THR A 13 -3.63 7.03 7.55
CA THR A 13 -4.62 6.09 7.00
C THR A 13 -5.81 6.82 6.39
N VAL A 14 -6.29 7.87 7.04
CA VAL A 14 -7.39 8.70 6.52
C VAL A 14 -6.98 9.36 5.21
N LYS A 15 -5.75 9.86 5.13
CA LYS A 15 -5.22 10.46 3.91
C LYS A 15 -5.13 9.45 2.77
N LEU A 16 -4.70 8.22 3.07
CA LEU A 16 -4.64 7.14 2.09
C LEU A 16 -6.03 6.85 1.54
N VAL A 17 -7.03 6.71 2.41
CA VAL A 17 -8.42 6.45 2.02
C VAL A 17 -8.97 7.56 1.13
N LYS A 18 -8.77 8.81 1.51
CA LYS A 18 -9.24 9.95 0.73
C LYS A 18 -8.61 10.01 -0.66
N THR A 19 -7.33 9.69 -0.75
CA THR A 19 -6.62 9.69 -2.03
C THR A 19 -7.12 8.55 -2.92
N ALA A 20 -7.40 7.38 -2.34
CA ALA A 20 -7.97 6.25 -3.09
C ALA A 20 -9.37 6.61 -3.60
N GLU A 21 -10.19 7.29 -2.79
CA GLU A 21 -11.50 7.75 -3.22
C GLU A 21 -11.42 8.70 -4.41
N LEU A 22 -10.49 9.65 -4.36
CA LEU A 22 -10.27 10.57 -5.49
C LEU A 22 -9.84 9.83 -6.75
N ASP A 23 -8.95 8.86 -6.61
CA ASP A 23 -8.47 8.04 -7.72
C ASP A 23 -9.63 7.29 -8.37
N TYR A 24 -10.52 6.75 -7.56
CA TYR A 24 -11.72 6.06 -8.03
C TYR A 24 -12.65 7.01 -8.79
N LYS A 25 -12.85 8.23 -8.27
CA LYS A 25 -13.69 9.24 -8.92
C LYS A 25 -13.14 9.70 -10.27
N LEU A 26 -11.83 9.59 -10.45
CA LEU A 26 -11.17 9.91 -11.71
C LEU A 26 -11.29 8.78 -12.75
N GLY A 27 -11.95 7.67 -12.40
CA GLY A 27 -12.16 6.56 -13.31
C GLY A 27 -11.09 5.48 -13.25
N ASN A 28 -10.17 5.57 -12.30
CA ASN A 28 -9.13 4.57 -12.12
C ASN A 28 -9.61 3.43 -11.23
N ARG A 29 -8.77 2.42 -11.05
CA ARG A 29 -9.08 1.25 -10.23
C ARG A 29 -8.15 1.20 -9.02
N PRO A 30 -8.48 1.89 -7.91
CA PRO A 30 -7.68 1.79 -6.69
C PRO A 30 -7.93 0.46 -5.97
N VAL A 31 -6.88 -0.07 -5.36
CA VAL A 31 -6.94 -1.27 -4.51
C VAL A 31 -6.12 -0.98 -3.25
N ILE A 32 -6.71 -1.22 -2.09
CA ILE A 32 -6.00 -1.04 -0.81
C ILE A 32 -5.37 -2.37 -0.40
N LEU A 33 -4.06 -2.36 -0.15
CA LEU A 33 -3.35 -3.49 0.42
C LEU A 33 -3.16 -3.27 1.91
N THR A 34 -3.55 -4.26 2.70
CA THR A 34 -3.46 -4.22 4.14
C THR A 34 -2.83 -5.49 4.69
N ILE A 35 -2.30 -5.42 5.92
CA ILE A 35 -1.70 -6.59 6.56
C ILE A 35 -2.76 -7.62 6.97
N ARG A 36 -3.95 -7.16 7.41
CA ARG A 36 -5.03 -8.04 7.87
C ARG A 36 -6.38 -7.58 7.34
N LYS A 37 -7.23 -8.55 7.02
CA LYS A 37 -8.56 -8.28 6.45
C LYS A 37 -9.46 -7.47 7.39
N ASP A 38 -9.30 -7.61 8.70
CA ASP A 38 -10.10 -6.89 9.68
C ASP A 38 -9.85 -5.36 9.65
N MET A 39 -8.78 -4.92 9.01
CA MET A 39 -8.54 -3.48 8.80
C MET A 39 -9.55 -2.85 7.84
N GLU A 40 -10.24 -3.64 7.05
CA GLU A 40 -11.21 -3.12 6.08
C GLU A 40 -12.28 -2.26 6.75
N GLU A 41 -12.77 -2.68 7.91
CA GLU A 41 -13.78 -1.92 8.65
C GLU A 41 -13.28 -0.51 9.00
N ILE A 42 -12.00 -0.40 9.36
CA ILE A 42 -11.39 0.89 9.69
C ILE A 42 -11.40 1.81 8.46
N TYR A 43 -11.05 1.27 7.30
CA TYR A 43 -11.04 2.04 6.05
C TYR A 43 -12.45 2.46 5.64
N ARG A 44 -13.44 1.57 5.78
CA ARG A 44 -14.84 1.89 5.45
C ARG A 44 -15.37 2.99 6.37
N ASN A 45 -15.02 2.93 7.67
CA ASN A 45 -15.42 3.96 8.63
C ASN A 45 -14.74 5.30 8.34
N ALA A 46 -13.58 5.29 7.70
CA ALA A 46 -12.89 6.51 7.28
C ALA A 46 -13.44 7.07 5.95
N GLY A 47 -14.44 6.41 5.36
CA GLY A 47 -15.10 6.91 4.16
C GLY A 47 -14.75 6.18 2.85
N LEU A 48 -14.06 5.07 2.92
CA LEU A 48 -13.71 4.33 1.70
C LEU A 48 -14.98 3.79 1.02
N PRO A 49 -15.21 4.09 -0.27
CA PRO A 49 -16.34 3.55 -1.01
C PRO A 49 -16.33 2.01 -1.06
N ASN A 50 -17.53 1.42 -1.04
CA ASN A 50 -17.67 -0.04 -1.08
C ASN A 50 -17.14 -0.66 -2.38
N GLU A 51 -17.10 0.11 -3.44
CA GLU A 51 -16.62 -0.33 -4.76
C GLU A 51 -15.11 -0.52 -4.80
N ILE A 52 -14.37 0.08 -3.86
CA ILE A 52 -12.91 -0.06 -3.79
C ILE A 52 -12.56 -1.33 -3.03
N SER A 53 -11.77 -2.20 -3.66
CA SER A 53 -11.37 -3.46 -3.05
C SER A 53 -10.31 -3.24 -1.98
N VAL A 54 -10.44 -3.99 -0.88
CA VAL A 54 -9.42 -4.08 0.17
C VAL A 54 -8.96 -5.52 0.21
N ILE A 55 -7.66 -5.75 0.00
CA ILE A 55 -7.09 -7.09 0.00
C ILE A 55 -5.89 -7.15 0.94
N THR A 56 -5.54 -8.34 1.38
CA THR A 56 -4.34 -8.52 2.20
C THR A 56 -3.09 -8.62 1.33
N TYR A 57 -1.93 -8.42 1.95
CA TYR A 57 -0.65 -8.64 1.27
C TYR A 57 -0.57 -10.07 0.72
N ASN A 58 -1.05 -11.05 1.49
CA ASN A 58 -1.02 -12.45 1.07
C ASN A 58 -1.90 -12.69 -0.16
N ASP A 59 -3.08 -12.09 -0.21
CA ASP A 59 -3.97 -12.20 -1.37
C ASP A 59 -3.32 -11.61 -2.62
N TYR A 60 -2.67 -10.47 -2.47
CA TYR A 60 -1.95 -9.86 -3.58
C TYR A 60 -0.83 -10.78 -4.08
N LEU A 61 -0.07 -11.37 -3.15
CA LEU A 61 1.06 -12.23 -3.51
C LEU A 61 0.65 -13.52 -4.20
N LYS A 62 -0.56 -14.01 -3.93
CA LYS A 62 -1.07 -15.20 -4.61
C LYS A 62 -1.39 -14.97 -6.07
N ASN A 63 -1.91 -13.79 -6.40
CA ASN A 63 -2.36 -13.46 -7.75
C ASN A 63 -2.01 -12.02 -8.13
N PRO A 64 -0.73 -11.66 -8.17
CA PRO A 64 -0.35 -10.27 -8.45
C PRO A 64 -0.76 -9.80 -9.85
N SER A 65 -0.90 -10.72 -10.79
CA SER A 65 -1.31 -10.37 -12.16
C SER A 65 -2.74 -9.83 -12.24
N ASP A 66 -3.60 -10.15 -11.28
CA ASP A 66 -4.96 -9.63 -11.23
C ASP A 66 -5.01 -8.11 -10.98
N TYR A 67 -3.90 -7.55 -10.52
CA TYR A 67 -3.81 -6.15 -10.09
C TYR A 67 -2.88 -5.31 -10.96
N MET A 68 -2.50 -5.83 -12.13
CA MET A 68 -1.58 -5.13 -13.03
C MET A 68 -2.12 -3.79 -13.51
N ASN A 69 -3.42 -3.68 -13.68
CA ASN A 69 -4.09 -2.44 -14.13
C ASN A 69 -4.66 -1.62 -12.98
N ALA A 70 -4.29 -1.96 -11.76
CA ALA A 70 -4.78 -1.27 -10.57
C ALA A 70 -3.76 -0.26 -10.06
N ASP A 71 -4.29 0.77 -9.41
CA ASP A 71 -3.46 1.70 -8.62
C ASP A 71 -3.41 1.16 -7.20
N ILE A 72 -2.23 0.80 -6.75
CA ILE A 72 -2.03 0.10 -5.48
C ILE A 72 -1.76 1.12 -4.37
N PHE A 73 -2.56 1.03 -3.31
CA PHE A 73 -2.45 1.87 -2.12
C PHE A 73 -2.07 0.97 -0.95
N ILE A 74 -0.86 1.11 -0.44
CA ILE A 74 -0.30 0.20 0.57
C ILE A 74 -0.30 0.86 1.94
N ASP A 75 -1.02 0.29 2.89
CA ASP A 75 -0.95 0.71 4.29
C ASP A 75 0.16 -0.07 4.99
N GLU A 76 0.93 0.61 5.84
CA GLU A 76 2.09 0.04 6.53
C GLU A 76 3.10 -0.58 5.56
N ALA A 77 3.55 0.23 4.60
CA ALA A 77 4.38 -0.24 3.50
C ALA A 77 5.73 -0.84 3.93
N GLU A 78 6.25 -0.45 5.08
CA GLU A 78 7.50 -1.04 5.60
C GLU A 78 7.37 -2.56 5.76
N ILE A 79 6.21 -3.02 6.24
CA ILE A 79 5.97 -4.46 6.43
C ILE A 79 5.87 -5.15 5.07
N PHE A 80 5.16 -4.53 4.14
CA PHE A 80 5.00 -5.07 2.80
C PHE A 80 6.33 -5.17 2.07
N LEU A 81 7.14 -4.12 2.11
CA LEU A 81 8.41 -4.05 1.38
C LEU A 81 9.45 -5.03 1.91
N GLN A 82 9.34 -5.44 3.17
CA GLN A 82 10.21 -6.48 3.72
C GLN A 82 9.94 -7.86 3.11
N ARG A 83 8.79 -8.05 2.48
CA ARG A 83 8.35 -9.34 1.96
C ARG A 83 8.34 -9.43 0.45
N VAL A 84 8.36 -8.29 -0.24
CA VAL A 84 8.04 -8.24 -1.67
C VAL A 84 9.00 -7.37 -2.44
N CYS A 85 9.41 -7.87 -3.60
CA CYS A 85 10.00 -7.05 -4.65
C CYS A 85 8.90 -6.65 -5.62
N PHE A 86 8.84 -5.38 -6.00
CA PHE A 86 7.89 -4.90 -7.00
C PHE A 86 8.30 -5.34 -8.40
N ARG A 87 7.96 -6.58 -8.76
CA ARG A 87 8.35 -7.16 -10.05
C ARG A 87 7.20 -7.37 -11.02
N ASN A 88 5.98 -7.38 -10.52
CA ASN A 88 4.86 -7.91 -11.28
C ASN A 88 3.94 -6.85 -11.87
N GLY A 89 4.45 -5.66 -12.05
CA GLY A 89 3.63 -4.58 -12.55
C GLY A 89 2.67 -4.04 -11.51
N GLY A 90 1.69 -3.32 -11.97
CA GLY A 90 0.87 -2.51 -11.10
C GLY A 90 1.56 -1.19 -10.82
N ASN A 91 0.79 -0.19 -10.49
CA ASN A 91 1.31 1.13 -10.19
C ASN A 91 1.03 1.46 -8.73
N VAL A 92 2.09 1.62 -7.94
CA VAL A 92 1.94 2.01 -6.54
C VAL A 92 1.66 3.51 -6.48
N ALA A 93 0.41 3.86 -6.21
CA ALA A 93 -0.04 5.25 -6.20
C ALA A 93 0.24 5.94 -4.88
N ALA A 94 0.06 5.23 -3.75
CA ALA A 94 0.27 5.82 -2.43
C ALA A 94 0.56 4.75 -1.40
N ILE A 95 1.34 5.12 -0.39
CA ILE A 95 1.69 4.25 0.74
C ILE A 95 1.57 5.03 2.05
N THR A 96 1.52 4.29 3.15
CA THR A 96 1.73 4.87 4.47
C THR A 96 2.99 4.27 5.07
N THR A 97 3.76 5.07 5.80
CA THR A 97 4.98 4.62 6.42
C THR A 97 5.35 5.53 7.61
N GLU A 98 6.12 5.01 8.54
CA GLU A 98 6.70 5.80 9.61
C GLU A 98 8.00 6.48 9.15
N LYS A 99 8.57 6.07 8.03
CA LYS A 99 9.82 6.63 7.48
C LYS A 99 9.49 7.70 6.45
N GLU A 100 10.27 8.78 6.46
CA GLU A 100 10.05 9.91 5.57
C GLU A 100 10.35 9.59 4.12
N ASN A 101 11.20 8.61 3.88
CA ASN A 101 11.84 8.45 2.59
C ASN A 101 11.93 6.97 2.23
N LEU A 102 11.39 6.63 1.08
CA LEU A 102 11.35 5.27 0.60
C LEU A 102 12.76 4.69 0.34
N GLU A 103 13.70 5.54 -0.07
CA GLU A 103 15.10 5.13 -0.26
C GLU A 103 15.74 4.74 1.06
N GLU A 104 15.46 5.48 2.12
CA GLU A 104 15.94 5.16 3.46
C GLU A 104 15.39 3.81 3.93
N LEU A 105 14.11 3.57 3.67
CA LEU A 105 13.47 2.30 3.97
C LEU A 105 14.15 1.14 3.24
N ARG A 106 14.42 1.32 1.95
CA ARG A 106 15.08 0.29 1.14
C ARG A 106 16.47 -0.03 1.66
N ARG A 107 17.25 0.99 1.99
CA ARG A 107 18.62 0.80 2.49
C ARG A 107 18.66 0.08 3.83
N SER A 108 17.76 0.43 4.74
CA SER A 108 17.81 -0.11 6.09
C SER A 108 17.26 -1.54 6.19
N ASP A 109 16.23 -1.85 5.42
CA ASP A 109 15.49 -3.09 5.62
C ASP A 109 15.52 -4.01 4.40
N TRP A 110 15.43 -3.46 3.21
CA TRP A 110 15.21 -4.22 2.00
C TRP A 110 16.49 -4.49 1.21
N ASP A 111 17.29 -3.47 0.96
CA ASP A 111 18.55 -3.62 0.22
C ASP A 111 19.54 -4.53 0.95
N LYS A 112 19.54 -4.49 2.26
CA LYS A 112 20.38 -5.32 3.08
C LYS A 112 20.11 -6.80 2.83
N ASN A 113 18.84 -7.19 2.83
CA ASN A 113 18.43 -8.57 2.56
C ASN A 113 18.70 -8.97 1.11
N TYR A 114 18.51 -8.05 0.20
CA TYR A 114 18.74 -8.28 -1.22
C TYR A 114 20.19 -8.51 -1.53
N LYS A 115 21.10 -7.73 -0.94
CA LYS A 115 22.53 -7.87 -1.14
C LYS A 115 23.08 -9.17 -0.58
N GLU A 116 22.54 -9.64 0.52
CA GLU A 116 22.96 -10.90 1.11
C GLU A 116 22.58 -12.11 0.26
N SER A 117 21.60 -11.97 -0.60
CA SER A 117 21.16 -13.04 -1.49
C SER A 117 21.98 -13.13 -2.78
N GLU A 118 22.80 -12.16 -3.04
CA GLU A 118 23.70 -12.16 -4.19
C GLU A 118 24.99 -12.90 -3.85
#